data_5d17c4c539d7449ad74edc38e54fcf8a
#
_entry.id   5d17c4c539d7449ad74edc38e54fcf8a
#
_cell.length_a   1.000
_cell.length_b   1.000
_cell.length_c   1.000
_cell.angle_alpha   90.00
_cell.angle_beta   90.00
_cell.angle_gamma   90.00
#
_symmetry.space_group_name_H-M   'P 1'
#
loop_
_entity.id
_entity.type
_entity.pdbx_description
1 polymer ?
#
loop_
_entity_poly.entity_id
_entity_poly.type
_entity_poly.pdbx_seq_one_letter_code
_entity_poly.pdbx_strand_id
1 'polypeptide(L)'
;SKSVKTLPETEKTWVLLGNDYKDVTDQKGEVLYRIKECVDDFPYSYTDEAGQRKTIRLTEKRIVTYNPKLAEKQKFEINKQIEKAKKLRACEAKKSEYGDSAKYVTFISADKKGEKTDGKIKVELNESAIEKAKQLAGYNMIVTSETRMPASEIYAAYHNLWRIEESFRMMKSQLDARPVYLQKEDTITGHFLICYLVVLLTRLLQIYVLNDKYCTEEIFDFIRDYRVAQVSERKYINLTRRSSFIKDLTALTGLPLTSYFLGNEDINKMLSHRF
;
A
#
# COMPACT_ATOMS: atom_id res chain seq x y z
N SER A 1 -11.52 0.75 5.85
CA SER A 1 -12.15 1.00 4.53
C SER A 1 -13.16 -0.09 4.22
N LYS A 2 -14.23 0.26 3.50
CA LYS A 2 -15.24 -0.68 3.04
C LYS A 2 -15.07 -0.88 1.52
N SER A 3 -15.08 -2.12 1.07
CA SER A 3 -14.95 -2.37 -0.37
C SER A 3 -16.21 -1.89 -1.11
N VAL A 4 -16.06 -1.03 -2.09
CA VAL A 4 -17.16 -0.55 -2.94
C VAL A 4 -17.87 -1.72 -3.66
N LYS A 5 -17.15 -2.81 -3.94
CA LYS A 5 -17.68 -4.01 -4.61
C LYS A 5 -18.74 -4.76 -3.79
N THR A 6 -18.67 -4.68 -2.46
CA THR A 6 -19.56 -5.40 -1.54
C THR A 6 -20.75 -4.57 -1.07
N LEU A 7 -20.91 -3.35 -1.57
CA LEU A 7 -22.02 -2.49 -1.23
C LEU A 7 -23.33 -2.97 -1.84
N PRO A 8 -24.49 -2.66 -1.21
CA PRO A 8 -25.81 -2.79 -1.85
C PRO A 8 -25.89 -1.97 -3.13
N GLU A 9 -26.74 -2.35 -4.07
CA GLU A 9 -26.85 -1.67 -5.38
C GLU A 9 -27.28 -0.18 -5.23
N THR A 10 -28.13 0.14 -4.26
CA THR A 10 -28.50 1.53 -3.95
C THR A 10 -27.30 2.39 -3.56
N GLU A 11 -26.40 1.85 -2.73
CA GLU A 11 -25.18 2.53 -2.33
C GLU A 11 -24.15 2.62 -3.48
N LYS A 12 -24.05 1.59 -4.32
CA LYS A 12 -23.23 1.65 -5.55
C LYS A 12 -23.74 2.73 -6.50
N THR A 13 -25.06 2.85 -6.65
CA THR A 13 -25.65 3.92 -7.46
C THR A 13 -25.23 5.27 -6.92
N TRP A 14 -25.32 5.50 -5.61
CA TRP A 14 -24.84 6.74 -4.99
C TRP A 14 -23.36 6.99 -5.25
N VAL A 15 -22.50 5.95 -5.15
CA VAL A 15 -21.06 6.05 -5.46
C VAL A 15 -20.83 6.49 -6.91
N LEU A 16 -21.57 5.94 -7.86
CA LEU A 16 -21.39 6.19 -9.31
C LEU A 16 -22.03 7.50 -9.78
N LEU A 17 -23.03 8.05 -9.05
CA LEU A 17 -23.63 9.34 -9.36
C LEU A 17 -22.59 10.47 -9.28
N GLY A 18 -22.35 11.17 -10.39
CA GLY A 18 -21.24 12.11 -10.55
C GLY A 18 -21.46 13.51 -9.98
N ASN A 19 -22.68 13.86 -9.58
CA ASN A 19 -23.08 15.27 -9.39
C ASN A 19 -22.51 15.96 -8.14
N ASP A 20 -22.04 15.20 -7.13
CA ASP A 20 -21.60 15.74 -5.83
C ASP A 20 -20.10 15.64 -5.59
N TYR A 21 -19.34 15.24 -6.61
CA TYR A 21 -17.87 15.12 -6.48
C TYR A 21 -17.20 16.48 -6.59
N LYS A 22 -16.32 16.78 -5.63
CA LYS A 22 -15.40 17.92 -5.67
C LYS A 22 -14.05 17.45 -6.19
N ASP A 23 -13.47 18.19 -7.13
CA ASP A 23 -12.14 17.91 -7.67
C ASP A 23 -11.07 18.39 -6.68
N VAL A 24 -10.08 17.53 -6.43
CA VAL A 24 -8.86 17.87 -5.70
C VAL A 24 -7.72 17.88 -6.71
N THR A 25 -7.11 19.05 -6.88
CA THR A 25 -6.07 19.30 -7.90
C THR A 25 -4.70 19.46 -7.27
N ASP A 26 -3.66 19.22 -8.06
CA ASP A 26 -2.29 19.52 -7.69
C ASP A 26 -1.94 21.02 -7.92
N GLN A 27 -0.69 21.40 -7.66
CA GLN A 27 -0.19 22.77 -7.88
C GLN A 27 -0.21 23.20 -9.36
N LYS A 28 -0.34 22.24 -10.30
CA LYS A 28 -0.40 22.47 -11.73
C LYS A 28 -1.84 22.51 -12.27
N GLY A 29 -2.84 22.29 -11.38
CA GLY A 29 -4.25 22.23 -11.75
C GLY A 29 -4.72 20.87 -12.30
N GLU A 30 -3.88 19.83 -12.26
CA GLU A 30 -4.29 18.48 -12.65
C GLU A 30 -5.13 17.83 -11.54
N VAL A 31 -6.23 17.17 -11.91
CA VAL A 31 -7.09 16.46 -10.96
C VAL A 31 -6.36 15.22 -10.44
N LEU A 32 -6.02 15.25 -9.16
CA LEU A 32 -5.43 14.12 -8.46
C LEU A 32 -6.47 13.05 -8.16
N TYR A 33 -7.61 13.48 -7.62
CA TYR A 33 -8.76 12.63 -7.33
C TYR A 33 -10.00 13.49 -7.13
N ARG A 34 -11.16 12.84 -7.19
CA ARG A 34 -12.46 13.44 -6.86
C ARG A 34 -12.93 12.88 -5.54
N ILE A 35 -13.59 13.70 -4.72
CA ILE A 35 -14.07 13.31 -3.40
C ILE A 35 -15.51 13.75 -3.19
N LYS A 36 -16.31 12.88 -2.57
CA LYS A 36 -17.61 13.24 -2.00
C LYS A 36 -17.83 12.56 -0.66
N GLU A 37 -18.71 13.13 0.13
CA GLU A 37 -19.03 12.64 1.46
C GLU A 37 -20.53 12.68 1.73
N CYS A 38 -20.97 11.81 2.63
CA CYS A 38 -22.27 11.91 3.29
C CYS A 38 -22.15 11.51 4.76
N VAL A 39 -23.00 12.07 5.58
CA VAL A 39 -23.21 11.68 6.97
C VAL A 39 -24.67 11.28 7.11
N ASP A 40 -24.91 10.05 7.55
CA ASP A 40 -26.27 9.52 7.73
C ASP A 40 -26.24 8.33 8.71
N ASP A 41 -27.43 7.89 9.11
CA ASP A 41 -27.62 6.72 9.96
C ASP A 41 -27.74 5.45 9.11
N PHE A 42 -26.76 4.58 9.23
CA PHE A 42 -26.70 3.33 8.48
C PHE A 42 -27.01 2.12 9.36
N PRO A 43 -27.72 1.11 8.84
CA PRO A 43 -28.02 -0.11 9.58
C PRO A 43 -26.75 -0.94 9.77
N TYR A 44 -26.52 -1.35 11.00
CA TYR A 44 -25.44 -2.26 11.40
C TYR A 44 -26.06 -3.48 12.08
N SER A 45 -25.83 -4.66 11.50
CA SER A 45 -26.31 -5.92 12.09
C SER A 45 -25.17 -6.62 12.83
N TYR A 46 -25.42 -7.03 14.05
CA TYR A 46 -24.50 -7.80 14.88
C TYR A 46 -25.23 -8.95 15.55
N THR A 47 -24.48 -9.95 16.00
CA THR A 47 -25.00 -11.06 16.79
C THR A 47 -24.68 -10.77 18.25
N ASP A 48 -25.69 -10.79 19.12
CA ASP A 48 -25.52 -10.56 20.55
C ASP A 48 -24.94 -11.82 21.24
N GLU A 49 -24.66 -11.69 22.53
CA GLU A 49 -24.11 -12.80 23.36
C GLU A 49 -25.04 -14.01 23.43
N ALA A 50 -26.35 -13.83 23.19
CA ALA A 50 -27.37 -14.88 23.14
C ALA A 50 -27.49 -15.53 21.75
N GLY A 51 -26.64 -15.15 20.78
CA GLY A 51 -26.67 -15.65 19.41
C GLY A 51 -27.78 -15.05 18.53
N GLN A 52 -28.51 -14.02 19.00
CA GLN A 52 -29.58 -13.39 18.25
C GLN A 52 -29.02 -12.27 17.36
N ARG A 53 -29.49 -12.22 16.11
CA ARG A 53 -29.13 -11.16 15.18
C ARG A 53 -29.93 -9.89 15.47
N LYS A 54 -29.23 -8.82 15.83
CA LYS A 54 -29.81 -7.49 16.09
C LYS A 54 -29.30 -6.48 15.06
N THR A 55 -30.12 -5.47 14.78
CA THR A 55 -29.75 -4.38 13.89
C THR A 55 -29.93 -3.06 14.65
N ILE A 56 -28.88 -2.27 14.68
CA ILE A 56 -28.87 -0.89 15.21
C ILE A 56 -28.57 0.09 14.08
N ARG A 57 -28.94 1.34 14.25
CA ARG A 57 -28.51 2.41 13.33
C ARG A 57 -27.37 3.18 13.97
N LEU A 58 -26.30 3.36 13.21
CA LEU A 58 -25.13 4.12 13.63
C LEU A 58 -24.90 5.27 12.67
N THR A 59 -24.68 6.45 13.23
CA THR A 59 -24.28 7.61 12.44
C THR A 59 -22.85 7.41 11.93
N GLU A 60 -22.70 7.34 10.62
CA GLU A 60 -21.42 7.15 9.95
C GLU A 60 -21.20 8.26 8.92
N LYS A 61 -19.94 8.69 8.82
CA LYS A 61 -19.47 9.48 7.69
C LYS A 61 -18.87 8.56 6.65
N ARG A 62 -19.36 8.66 5.43
CA ARG A 62 -18.88 7.91 4.27
C ARG A 62 -18.20 8.86 3.29
N ILE A 63 -16.98 8.56 2.95
CA ILE A 63 -16.16 9.35 2.05
C ILE A 63 -15.82 8.46 0.86
N VAL A 64 -16.23 8.87 -0.32
CA VAL A 64 -15.91 8.17 -1.57
C VAL A 64 -14.92 9.01 -2.36
N THR A 65 -13.90 8.37 -2.86
CA THR A 65 -12.91 8.99 -3.74
C THR A 65 -12.85 8.25 -5.06
N TYR A 66 -12.66 9.01 -6.14
CA TYR A 66 -12.38 8.49 -7.47
C TYR A 66 -11.03 9.00 -7.95
N ASN A 67 -10.10 8.10 -8.24
CA ASN A 67 -8.79 8.46 -8.78
C ASN A 67 -8.68 7.98 -10.23
N PRO A 68 -8.56 8.89 -11.22
CA PRO A 68 -8.48 8.54 -12.64
C PRO A 68 -7.29 7.62 -12.98
N LYS A 69 -6.10 7.94 -12.46
CA LYS A 69 -4.88 7.14 -12.72
C LYS A 69 -5.01 5.72 -12.14
N LEU A 70 -5.63 5.60 -10.96
CA LEU A 70 -5.93 4.29 -10.38
C LEU A 70 -6.97 3.53 -11.20
N ALA A 71 -7.99 4.23 -11.73
CA ALA A 71 -9.01 3.64 -12.58
C ALA A 71 -8.40 3.03 -13.86
N GLU A 72 -7.51 3.75 -14.53
CA GLU A 72 -6.79 3.26 -15.70
C GLU A 72 -5.95 2.02 -15.39
N LYS A 73 -5.17 2.08 -14.31
CA LYS A 73 -4.37 0.92 -13.86
C LYS A 73 -5.25 -0.30 -13.56
N GLN A 74 -6.35 -0.12 -12.83
CA GLN A 74 -7.27 -1.21 -12.51
C GLN A 74 -7.97 -1.77 -13.75
N LYS A 75 -8.40 -0.92 -14.70
CA LYS A 75 -8.98 -1.36 -15.97
C LYS A 75 -7.97 -2.15 -16.80
N PHE A 76 -6.71 -1.73 -16.83
CA PHE A 76 -5.63 -2.49 -17.49
C PHE A 76 -5.47 -3.89 -16.87
N GLU A 77 -5.41 -3.99 -15.54
CA GLU A 77 -5.32 -5.29 -14.85
C GLU A 77 -6.56 -6.17 -15.08
N ILE A 78 -7.77 -5.60 -15.10
CA ILE A 78 -9.00 -6.31 -15.45
C ILE A 78 -8.90 -6.89 -16.86
N ASN A 79 -8.50 -6.07 -17.83
CA ASN A 79 -8.35 -6.52 -19.22
C ASN A 79 -7.30 -7.64 -19.34
N LYS A 80 -6.16 -7.53 -18.66
CA LYS A 80 -5.14 -8.58 -18.62
C LYS A 80 -5.69 -9.91 -18.07
N GLN A 81 -6.51 -9.84 -17.01
CA GLN A 81 -7.17 -11.04 -16.46
C GLN A 81 -8.21 -11.63 -17.39
N ILE A 82 -8.96 -10.79 -18.14
CA ILE A 82 -9.90 -11.24 -19.17
C ILE A 82 -9.17 -11.95 -20.30
N GLU A 83 -8.06 -11.40 -20.78
CA GLU A 83 -7.25 -12.03 -21.83
C GLU A 83 -6.67 -13.37 -21.37
N LYS A 84 -6.22 -13.45 -20.09
CA LYS A 84 -5.83 -14.73 -19.47
C LYS A 84 -6.99 -15.72 -19.45
N ALA A 85 -8.18 -15.29 -19.05
CA ALA A 85 -9.38 -16.15 -19.02
C ALA A 85 -9.75 -16.66 -20.41
N LYS A 86 -9.67 -15.81 -21.47
CA LYS A 86 -9.91 -16.21 -22.85
C LYS A 86 -8.91 -17.29 -23.32
N LYS A 87 -7.61 -17.12 -23.00
CA LYS A 87 -6.58 -18.09 -23.34
C LYS A 87 -6.82 -19.42 -22.63
N LEU A 88 -7.12 -19.39 -21.33
CA LEU A 88 -7.43 -20.60 -20.55
C LEU A 88 -8.67 -21.31 -21.06
N ARG A 89 -9.71 -20.57 -21.47
CA ARG A 89 -10.89 -21.13 -22.11
C ARG A 89 -10.54 -21.84 -23.42
N ALA A 90 -9.68 -21.25 -24.25
CA ALA A 90 -9.26 -21.84 -25.51
C ALA A 90 -8.46 -23.15 -25.34
N CYS A 91 -7.74 -23.29 -24.23
CA CYS A 91 -6.97 -24.48 -23.87
C CYS A 91 -7.76 -25.48 -23.01
N GLU A 92 -9.08 -25.32 -22.84
CA GLU A 92 -9.96 -26.17 -22.00
C GLU A 92 -9.39 -26.38 -20.57
N ALA A 93 -8.79 -25.34 -19.98
CA ALA A 93 -8.12 -25.39 -18.69
C ALA A 93 -9.09 -25.74 -17.55
N LYS A 94 -8.58 -26.41 -16.50
CA LYS A 94 -9.36 -26.77 -15.31
C LYS A 94 -9.74 -25.52 -14.51
N LYS A 95 -10.85 -25.56 -13.78
CA LYS A 95 -11.36 -24.45 -12.96
C LYS A 95 -10.30 -23.88 -12.00
N SER A 96 -9.46 -24.74 -11.43
CA SER A 96 -8.36 -24.33 -10.51
C SER A 96 -7.28 -23.48 -11.17
N GLU A 97 -7.08 -23.59 -12.48
CA GLU A 97 -6.04 -22.88 -13.22
C GLU A 97 -6.40 -21.42 -13.51
N TYR A 98 -7.69 -21.08 -13.42
CA TYR A 98 -8.17 -19.71 -13.63
C TYR A 98 -7.72 -18.74 -12.52
N GLY A 99 -7.53 -19.21 -11.27
CA GLY A 99 -7.14 -18.35 -10.17
C GLY A 99 -7.99 -17.06 -10.10
N ASP A 100 -7.36 -15.89 -10.05
CA ASP A 100 -8.07 -14.59 -10.00
C ASP A 100 -8.91 -14.27 -11.23
N SER A 101 -8.66 -14.92 -12.37
CA SER A 101 -9.46 -14.75 -13.59
C SER A 101 -10.82 -15.43 -13.50
N ALA A 102 -11.03 -16.36 -12.55
CA ALA A 102 -12.26 -17.09 -12.35
C ALA A 102 -13.48 -16.19 -12.09
N LYS A 103 -13.26 -15.00 -11.52
CA LYS A 103 -14.32 -14.00 -11.25
C LYS A 103 -14.95 -13.40 -12.51
N TYR A 104 -14.28 -13.52 -13.66
CA TYR A 104 -14.74 -12.99 -14.94
C TYR A 104 -15.30 -14.07 -15.88
N VAL A 105 -15.45 -15.28 -15.40
CA VAL A 105 -16.02 -16.39 -16.15
C VAL A 105 -17.11 -17.10 -15.36
N THR A 106 -18.06 -17.67 -16.08
CA THR A 106 -19.09 -18.57 -15.52
C THR A 106 -18.79 -19.99 -15.96
N PHE A 107 -18.75 -20.90 -15.01
CA PHE A 107 -18.54 -22.33 -15.23
C PHE A 107 -19.91 -23.02 -15.30
N ILE A 108 -20.28 -23.55 -16.46
CA ILE A 108 -21.57 -24.22 -16.71
C ILE A 108 -21.30 -25.71 -16.71
N SER A 109 -21.78 -26.41 -15.67
CA SER A 109 -21.59 -27.84 -15.49
C SER A 109 -22.84 -28.68 -15.80
N ALA A 110 -23.97 -28.04 -16.10
CA ALA A 110 -25.22 -28.69 -16.42
C ALA A 110 -25.95 -27.93 -17.55
N ASP A 111 -26.79 -28.62 -18.29
CA ASP A 111 -27.65 -27.99 -19.27
C ASP A 111 -28.83 -27.25 -18.59
N LYS A 112 -29.66 -26.52 -19.38
CA LYS A 112 -30.86 -25.82 -18.87
C LYS A 112 -31.91 -26.70 -18.22
N LYS A 113 -31.82 -28.06 -18.41
CA LYS A 113 -32.70 -29.06 -17.80
C LYS A 113 -32.12 -29.68 -16.53
N GLY A 114 -30.92 -29.25 -16.08
CA GLY A 114 -30.28 -29.75 -14.86
C GLY A 114 -29.53 -31.07 -15.03
N GLU A 115 -29.45 -31.61 -16.24
CA GLU A 115 -28.68 -32.81 -16.52
C GLU A 115 -27.19 -32.47 -16.60
N LYS A 116 -26.35 -33.30 -15.98
CA LYS A 116 -24.88 -33.13 -16.04
C LYS A 116 -24.45 -33.36 -17.50
N THR A 117 -23.93 -32.32 -18.13
CA THR A 117 -23.27 -32.47 -19.42
C THR A 117 -22.01 -33.34 -19.26
N ASP A 118 -21.79 -34.20 -20.21
CA ASP A 118 -20.72 -35.21 -20.33
C ASP A 118 -19.34 -34.70 -19.95
N GLY A 119 -19.06 -34.58 -18.66
CA GLY A 119 -17.71 -34.30 -18.09
C GLY A 119 -17.00 -32.99 -18.48
N LYS A 120 -17.47 -32.24 -19.49
CA LYS A 120 -16.89 -31.01 -19.97
C LYS A 120 -17.58 -29.78 -19.39
N ILE A 121 -16.85 -29.00 -18.59
CA ILE A 121 -17.33 -27.72 -18.06
C ILE A 121 -17.26 -26.68 -19.20
N LYS A 122 -18.41 -26.16 -19.62
CA LYS A 122 -18.47 -25.03 -20.54
C LYS A 122 -18.12 -23.74 -19.79
N VAL A 123 -17.16 -23.00 -20.30
CA VAL A 123 -16.73 -21.74 -19.69
C VAL A 123 -17.17 -20.57 -20.57
N GLU A 124 -17.94 -19.66 -20.00
CA GLU A 124 -18.39 -18.44 -20.68
C GLU A 124 -17.88 -17.20 -19.94
N LEU A 125 -17.62 -16.11 -20.71
CA LEU A 125 -17.26 -14.83 -20.10
C LEU A 125 -18.48 -14.24 -19.39
N ASN A 126 -18.28 -13.76 -18.18
CA ASN A 126 -19.30 -13.07 -17.40
C ASN A 126 -19.25 -11.57 -17.69
N GLU A 127 -19.89 -11.14 -18.77
CA GLU A 127 -19.88 -9.75 -19.22
C GLU A 127 -20.41 -8.78 -18.14
N SER A 128 -21.46 -9.19 -17.39
CA SER A 128 -22.00 -8.38 -16.29
C SER A 128 -20.96 -8.15 -15.17
N ALA A 129 -20.21 -9.18 -14.79
CA ALA A 129 -19.15 -9.05 -13.79
C ALA A 129 -17.99 -8.18 -14.29
N ILE A 130 -17.65 -8.31 -15.57
CA ILE A 130 -16.61 -7.49 -16.23
C ILE A 130 -17.02 -6.02 -16.22
N GLU A 131 -18.23 -5.72 -16.66
CA GLU A 131 -18.75 -4.36 -16.73
C GLU A 131 -18.81 -3.71 -15.34
N LYS A 132 -19.38 -4.40 -14.34
CA LYS A 132 -19.40 -3.94 -12.95
C LYS A 132 -17.99 -3.68 -12.40
N ALA A 133 -17.03 -4.55 -12.69
CA ALA A 133 -15.66 -4.36 -12.26
C ALA A 133 -15.01 -3.11 -12.90
N LYS A 134 -15.27 -2.86 -14.18
CA LYS A 134 -14.77 -1.69 -14.91
C LYS A 134 -15.43 -0.38 -14.44
N GLN A 135 -16.73 -0.41 -14.14
CA GLN A 135 -17.48 0.75 -13.63
C GLN A 135 -16.97 1.18 -12.25
N LEU A 136 -16.62 0.22 -11.38
CA LEU A 136 -16.14 0.49 -10.03
C LEU A 136 -14.61 0.72 -9.96
N ALA A 137 -13.92 0.68 -11.09
CA ALA A 137 -12.48 0.94 -11.13
C ALA A 137 -12.17 2.39 -10.73
N GLY A 138 -11.17 2.58 -9.86
CA GLY A 138 -10.74 3.88 -9.37
C GLY A 138 -11.52 4.40 -8.16
N TYR A 139 -12.61 3.75 -7.77
CA TYR A 139 -13.40 4.14 -6.61
C TYR A 139 -12.91 3.46 -5.33
N ASN A 140 -12.76 4.24 -4.27
CA ASN A 140 -12.50 3.79 -2.92
C ASN A 140 -13.50 4.43 -1.96
N MET A 141 -13.84 3.72 -0.86
CA MET A 141 -14.71 4.25 0.17
C MET A 141 -14.09 4.08 1.55
N ILE A 142 -14.09 5.15 2.33
CA ILE A 142 -13.73 5.18 3.73
C ILE A 142 -15.03 5.38 4.52
N VAL A 143 -15.21 4.59 5.57
CA VAL A 143 -16.32 4.71 6.52
C VAL A 143 -15.72 4.98 7.89
N THR A 144 -16.24 5.97 8.57
CA THR A 144 -15.77 6.39 9.89
C THR A 144 -16.91 6.87 10.78
N SER A 145 -16.77 6.68 12.09
CA SER A 145 -17.62 7.30 13.10
C SER A 145 -17.26 8.76 13.39
N GLU A 146 -16.10 9.22 12.88
CA GLU A 146 -15.69 10.62 13.00
C GLU A 146 -16.43 11.48 11.97
N THR A 147 -17.50 12.13 12.45
CA THR A 147 -18.40 12.91 11.59
C THR A 147 -18.00 14.39 11.47
N ARG A 148 -17.18 14.90 12.41
CA ARG A 148 -16.83 16.32 12.49
C ARG A 148 -15.61 16.70 11.65
N MET A 149 -14.65 15.78 11.52
CA MET A 149 -13.41 16.02 10.77
C MET A 149 -13.70 16.17 9.27
N PRO A 150 -13.07 17.12 8.56
CA PRO A 150 -13.20 17.28 7.10
C PRO A 150 -12.81 16.00 6.34
N ALA A 151 -13.49 15.72 5.24
CA ALA A 151 -13.21 14.52 4.42
C ALA A 151 -11.77 14.45 3.89
N SER A 152 -11.18 15.60 3.57
CA SER A 152 -9.78 15.71 3.13
C SER A 152 -8.78 15.27 4.20
N GLU A 153 -9.03 15.63 5.46
CA GLU A 153 -8.18 15.23 6.59
C GLU A 153 -8.30 13.73 6.88
N ILE A 154 -9.54 13.19 6.86
CA ILE A 154 -9.78 11.75 7.02
C ILE A 154 -9.10 10.98 5.89
N TYR A 155 -9.20 11.47 4.67
CA TYR A 155 -8.53 10.86 3.50
C TYR A 155 -7.01 10.87 3.67
N ALA A 156 -6.42 12.00 4.05
CA ALA A 156 -4.99 12.13 4.31
C ALA A 156 -4.53 11.20 5.45
N ALA A 157 -5.26 11.16 6.57
CA ALA A 157 -4.98 10.26 7.68
C ALA A 157 -5.02 8.78 7.25
N TYR A 158 -6.04 8.38 6.48
CA TYR A 158 -6.16 7.02 5.95
C TYR A 158 -5.00 6.65 5.01
N HIS A 159 -4.63 7.56 4.11
CA HIS A 159 -3.52 7.33 3.21
C HIS A 159 -2.15 7.31 3.92
N ASN A 160 -2.02 7.94 5.07
CA ASN A 160 -0.80 7.87 5.87
C ASN A 160 -0.65 6.57 6.68
N LEU A 161 -1.68 5.71 6.74
CA LEU A 161 -1.58 4.40 7.43
C LEU A 161 -0.52 3.48 6.82
N TRP A 162 -0.23 3.61 5.52
CA TRP A 162 0.84 2.84 4.87
C TRP A 162 2.22 3.09 5.52
N ARG A 163 2.45 4.26 6.12
CA ARG A 163 3.68 4.58 6.84
C ARG A 163 3.86 3.70 8.09
N ILE A 164 2.74 3.33 8.72
CA ILE A 164 2.76 2.38 9.86
C ILE A 164 3.11 0.99 9.34
N GLU A 165 2.49 0.54 8.26
CA GLU A 165 2.80 -0.75 7.64
C GLU A 165 4.26 -0.83 7.19
N GLU A 166 4.78 0.23 6.61
CA GLU A 166 6.19 0.33 6.23
C GLU A 166 7.11 0.27 7.44
N SER A 167 6.77 0.92 8.56
CA SER A 167 7.52 0.84 9.81
C SER A 167 7.55 -0.60 10.36
N PHE A 168 6.41 -1.31 10.33
CA PHE A 168 6.39 -2.74 10.68
C PHE A 168 7.17 -3.61 9.70
N ARG A 169 7.16 -3.29 8.41
CA ARG A 169 7.96 -3.99 7.40
C ARG A 169 9.45 -3.80 7.69
N MET A 170 9.88 -2.58 7.97
CA MET A 170 11.26 -2.28 8.36
C MET A 170 11.69 -3.07 9.60
N MET A 171 10.87 -3.13 10.64
CA MET A 171 11.16 -3.94 11.83
C MET A 171 11.35 -5.43 11.50
N LYS A 172 10.53 -5.97 10.58
CA LYS A 172 10.57 -7.39 10.22
C LYS A 172 11.73 -7.74 9.27
N SER A 173 12.01 -6.88 8.28
CA SER A 173 12.93 -7.20 7.18
C SER A 173 14.31 -6.57 7.31
N GLN A 174 14.41 -5.40 7.95
CA GLN A 174 15.69 -4.69 8.08
C GLN A 174 16.35 -4.89 9.45
N LEU A 175 15.52 -5.04 10.50
CA LEU A 175 15.98 -5.17 11.88
C LEU A 175 15.86 -6.60 12.44
N ASP A 176 15.31 -7.53 11.66
CA ASP A 176 15.08 -8.92 12.07
C ASP A 176 14.41 -9.03 13.44
N ALA A 177 13.45 -8.11 13.71
CA ALA A 177 12.74 -8.07 14.99
C ALA A 177 11.93 -9.34 15.27
N ARG A 178 11.74 -10.21 14.27
CA ARG A 178 11.11 -11.53 14.37
C ARG A 178 11.81 -12.53 13.43
N PRO A 179 11.98 -13.80 13.85
CA PRO A 179 11.59 -14.37 15.17
C PRO A 179 12.48 -13.89 16.31
N VAL A 180 11.91 -13.82 17.52
CA VAL A 180 12.65 -13.45 18.75
C VAL A 180 13.21 -14.71 19.38
N TYR A 181 14.53 -14.83 19.43
CA TYR A 181 15.24 -15.97 20.04
C TYR A 181 15.63 -15.73 21.50
N LEU A 182 15.09 -14.67 22.13
CA LEU A 182 15.35 -14.29 23.51
C LEU A 182 14.32 -14.94 24.44
N GLN A 183 14.75 -15.33 25.64
CA GLN A 183 13.90 -16.06 26.61
C GLN A 183 13.45 -15.19 27.79
N LYS A 184 14.26 -14.20 28.20
CA LYS A 184 13.95 -13.34 29.34
C LYS A 184 13.12 -12.14 28.92
N GLU A 185 12.08 -11.81 29.66
CA GLU A 185 11.17 -10.69 29.42
C GLU A 185 11.91 -9.36 29.26
N ASP A 186 12.82 -9.03 30.15
CA ASP A 186 13.61 -7.81 30.10
C ASP A 186 14.44 -7.70 28.82
N THR A 187 15.04 -8.82 28.36
CA THR A 187 15.82 -8.82 27.12
C THR A 187 14.94 -8.73 25.87
N ILE A 188 13.74 -9.30 25.90
CA ILE A 188 12.73 -9.14 24.84
C ILE A 188 12.29 -7.68 24.76
N THR A 189 11.97 -7.08 25.90
CA THR A 189 11.57 -5.67 25.99
C THR A 189 12.68 -4.75 25.49
N GLY A 190 13.92 -4.98 25.94
CA GLY A 190 15.09 -4.24 25.46
C GLY A 190 15.31 -4.35 23.95
N HIS A 191 15.16 -5.55 23.39
CA HIS A 191 15.26 -5.79 21.95
C HIS A 191 14.23 -4.96 21.16
N PHE A 192 12.96 -5.00 21.56
CA PHE A 192 11.92 -4.21 20.89
C PHE A 192 12.11 -2.71 21.09
N LEU A 193 12.61 -2.27 22.24
CA LEU A 193 12.94 -0.86 22.47
C LEU A 193 14.03 -0.38 21.51
N ILE A 194 15.09 -1.17 21.32
CA ILE A 194 16.15 -0.86 20.34
C ILE A 194 15.58 -0.78 18.94
N CYS A 195 14.79 -1.78 18.52
CA CYS A 195 14.13 -1.76 17.22
C CYS A 195 13.26 -0.52 17.04
N TYR A 196 12.48 -0.13 18.05
CA TYR A 196 11.65 1.06 18.02
C TYR A 196 12.49 2.34 17.85
N LEU A 197 13.57 2.48 18.60
CA LEU A 197 14.47 3.64 18.49
C LEU A 197 15.11 3.74 17.09
N VAL A 198 15.53 2.62 16.52
CA VAL A 198 16.06 2.58 15.16
C VAL A 198 15.01 3.00 14.14
N VAL A 199 13.77 2.51 14.28
CA VAL A 199 12.63 2.94 13.41
C VAL A 199 12.42 4.44 13.55
N LEU A 200 12.37 4.95 14.77
CA LEU A 200 12.15 6.38 15.03
C LEU A 200 13.25 7.24 14.37
N LEU A 201 14.52 6.92 14.60
CA LEU A 201 15.64 7.66 14.02
C LEU A 201 15.65 7.60 12.49
N THR A 202 15.35 6.43 11.92
CA THR A 202 15.28 6.27 10.46
C THR A 202 14.14 7.12 9.87
N ARG A 203 12.98 7.17 10.54
CA ARG A 203 11.86 8.01 10.12
C ARG A 203 12.14 9.50 10.23
N LEU A 204 12.81 9.93 11.30
CA LEU A 204 13.24 11.32 11.44
C LEU A 204 14.20 11.70 10.32
N LEU A 205 15.19 10.86 10.03
CA LEU A 205 16.12 11.07 8.92
C LEU A 205 15.37 11.14 7.58
N GLN A 206 14.47 10.17 7.32
CA GLN A 206 13.72 10.08 6.06
C GLN A 206 12.84 11.32 5.82
N ILE A 207 12.09 11.74 6.84
CA ILE A 207 11.09 12.80 6.71
C ILE A 207 11.75 14.19 6.75
N TYR A 208 12.58 14.45 7.77
CA TYR A 208 13.09 15.81 8.02
C TYR A 208 14.38 16.13 7.28
N VAL A 209 15.22 15.15 7.01
CA VAL A 209 16.51 15.40 6.33
C VAL A 209 16.41 15.06 4.84
N LEU A 210 15.79 13.93 4.50
CA LEU A 210 15.72 13.43 3.12
C LEU A 210 14.43 13.83 2.39
N ASN A 211 13.52 14.56 3.03
CA ASN A 211 12.24 15.02 2.46
C ASN A 211 11.40 13.89 1.81
N ASP A 212 11.40 12.71 2.43
CA ASP A 212 10.67 11.52 1.97
C ASP A 212 11.06 11.04 0.55
N LYS A 213 12.23 11.45 0.06
CA LYS A 213 12.71 11.14 -1.31
C LYS A 213 13.21 9.72 -1.47
N TYR A 214 13.68 9.10 -0.39
CA TYR A 214 14.32 7.78 -0.37
C TYR A 214 13.56 6.80 0.51
N CYS A 215 13.49 5.55 0.07
CA CYS A 215 12.86 4.49 0.87
C CYS A 215 13.79 4.03 2.01
N THR A 216 13.22 3.32 2.97
CA THR A 216 13.97 2.80 4.12
C THR A 216 15.05 1.80 3.71
N GLU A 217 14.82 1.03 2.64
CA GLU A 217 15.79 0.07 2.11
C GLU A 217 17.07 0.76 1.63
N GLU A 218 16.95 1.85 0.87
CA GLU A 218 18.10 2.63 0.39
C GLU A 218 18.92 3.22 1.55
N ILE A 219 18.25 3.65 2.63
CA ILE A 219 18.92 4.15 3.84
C ILE A 219 19.71 3.04 4.52
N PHE A 220 19.11 1.86 4.70
CA PHE A 220 19.78 0.72 5.33
C PHE A 220 20.89 0.14 4.46
N ASP A 221 20.71 0.10 3.14
CA ASP A 221 21.75 -0.31 2.20
C ASP A 221 22.97 0.61 2.33
N PHE A 222 22.75 1.91 2.40
CA PHE A 222 23.83 2.85 2.66
C PHE A 222 24.55 2.56 3.99
N ILE A 223 23.80 2.39 5.10
CA ILE A 223 24.40 2.14 6.43
C ILE A 223 25.23 0.86 6.44
N ARG A 224 24.78 -0.18 5.72
CA ARG A 224 25.46 -1.49 5.66
C ARG A 224 26.65 -1.49 4.70
N ASP A 225 26.54 -0.79 3.59
CA ASP A 225 27.48 -0.88 2.46
C ASP A 225 28.49 0.28 2.42
N TYR A 226 28.28 1.35 3.21
CA TYR A 226 29.26 2.42 3.29
C TYR A 226 30.52 1.93 3.99
N ARG A 227 31.61 1.75 3.20
CA ARG A 227 32.86 1.18 3.69
C ARG A 227 34.04 2.02 3.28
N VAL A 228 34.91 2.26 4.25
CA VAL A 228 36.18 2.95 4.06
C VAL A 228 37.29 2.04 4.54
N ALA A 229 38.30 1.81 3.69
CA ALA A 229 39.48 1.04 4.04
C ALA A 229 40.66 1.95 4.30
N GLN A 230 41.38 1.74 5.40
CA GLN A 230 42.62 2.42 5.67
C GLN A 230 43.77 1.79 4.86
N VAL A 231 44.49 2.57 4.08
CA VAL A 231 45.60 2.12 3.22
C VAL A 231 46.96 2.48 3.83
N SER A 232 47.00 3.59 4.57
CA SER A 232 48.18 4.03 5.33
C SER A 232 47.74 4.84 6.54
N GLU A 233 48.66 5.27 7.41
CA GLU A 233 48.34 6.02 8.62
C GLU A 233 47.48 7.27 8.39
N ARG A 234 47.50 7.85 7.20
CA ARG A 234 46.81 9.12 6.86
C ARG A 234 45.93 9.02 5.62
N LYS A 235 45.79 7.85 5.01
CA LYS A 235 45.06 7.71 3.75
C LYS A 235 44.02 6.59 3.85
N TYR A 236 42.84 6.91 3.40
CA TYR A 236 41.72 5.99 3.32
C TYR A 236 41.15 5.95 1.91
N ILE A 237 40.58 4.82 1.53
CA ILE A 237 39.88 4.63 0.26
C ILE A 237 38.43 4.32 0.56
N ASN A 238 37.53 5.05 -0.09
CA ASN A 238 36.12 4.80 -0.05
C ASN A 238 35.78 3.67 -1.05
N LEU A 239 35.33 2.53 -0.52
CA LEU A 239 34.96 1.35 -1.30
C LEU A 239 33.49 1.34 -1.73
N THR A 240 32.74 2.34 -1.32
CA THR A 240 31.29 2.38 -1.54
C THR A 240 30.96 2.80 -2.97
N ARG A 241 29.99 2.10 -3.57
CA ARG A 241 29.51 2.46 -4.91
C ARG A 241 28.75 3.78 -4.87
N ARG A 242 28.95 4.62 -5.86
CA ARG A 242 28.23 5.88 -6.00
C ARG A 242 26.76 5.62 -6.30
N SER A 243 25.84 6.24 -5.53
CA SER A 243 24.40 6.21 -5.73
C SER A 243 23.84 7.64 -5.73
N SER A 244 22.60 7.82 -6.18
CA SER A 244 21.88 9.08 -6.06
C SER A 244 21.72 9.49 -4.60
N PHE A 245 21.44 8.52 -3.73
CA PHE A 245 21.34 8.72 -2.28
C PHE A 245 22.61 9.35 -1.69
N ILE A 246 23.79 8.77 -1.98
CA ILE A 246 25.08 9.28 -1.47
C ILE A 246 25.40 10.68 -2.00
N LYS A 247 25.04 10.97 -3.25
CA LYS A 247 25.21 12.33 -3.82
C LYS A 247 24.37 13.36 -3.09
N ASP A 248 23.09 13.04 -2.88
CA ASP A 248 22.17 13.94 -2.19
C ASP A 248 22.55 14.10 -0.72
N LEU A 249 22.94 13.01 -0.05
CA LEU A 249 23.42 13.07 1.34
C LEU A 249 24.71 13.91 1.46
N THR A 250 25.62 13.78 0.48
CA THR A 250 26.82 14.65 0.39
C THR A 250 26.44 16.13 0.25
N ALA A 251 25.46 16.43 -0.60
CA ALA A 251 24.98 17.80 -0.81
C ALA A 251 24.32 18.39 0.44
N LEU A 252 23.55 17.57 1.16
CA LEU A 252 22.84 18.00 2.39
C LEU A 252 23.78 18.18 3.58
N THR A 253 24.78 17.32 3.74
CA THR A 253 25.63 17.30 4.93
C THR A 253 26.97 18.02 4.73
N GLY A 254 27.39 18.24 3.48
CA GLY A 254 28.72 18.74 3.15
C GLY A 254 29.86 17.76 3.50
N LEU A 255 29.51 16.49 3.77
CA LEU A 255 30.49 15.44 4.04
C LEU A 255 31.06 14.88 2.74
N PRO A 256 32.36 14.47 2.72
CA PRO A 256 33.04 13.99 1.51
C PRO A 256 32.68 12.51 1.17
N LEU A 257 31.38 12.13 1.23
CA LEU A 257 30.91 10.74 1.08
C LEU A 257 31.13 10.19 -0.34
N THR A 258 31.27 11.06 -1.35
CA THR A 258 31.54 10.68 -2.75
C THR A 258 33.02 10.65 -3.13
N SER A 259 33.91 11.16 -2.25
CA SER A 259 35.34 11.21 -2.49
C SER A 259 35.95 9.81 -2.44
N TYR A 260 36.77 9.47 -3.44
CA TYR A 260 37.45 8.16 -3.48
C TYR A 260 38.60 8.08 -2.47
N PHE A 261 39.40 9.15 -2.38
CA PHE A 261 40.47 9.28 -1.38
C PHE A 261 39.98 10.19 -0.24
N LEU A 262 40.25 9.78 0.99
CA LEU A 262 39.90 10.48 2.22
C LEU A 262 41.14 10.61 3.09
N GLY A 263 41.29 11.75 3.75
CA GLY A 263 42.32 12.01 4.77
C GLY A 263 41.78 11.81 6.19
N ASN A 264 42.67 11.93 7.18
CA ASN A 264 42.27 11.90 8.59
C ASN A 264 41.25 12.99 8.95
N GLU A 265 41.37 14.18 8.34
CA GLU A 265 40.43 15.29 8.56
C GLU A 265 39.04 14.95 8.03
N ASP A 266 38.94 14.30 6.86
CA ASP A 266 37.69 13.88 6.27
C ASP A 266 36.99 12.82 7.15
N ILE A 267 37.76 11.86 7.65
CA ILE A 267 37.25 10.83 8.57
C ILE A 267 36.77 11.47 9.89
N ASN A 268 37.56 12.36 10.46
CA ASN A 268 37.17 13.08 11.69
C ASN A 268 35.92 13.91 11.48
N LYS A 269 35.81 14.61 10.32
CA LYS A 269 34.64 15.38 9.98
C LYS A 269 33.39 14.50 9.87
N MET A 270 33.50 13.31 9.26
CA MET A 270 32.40 12.35 9.17
C MET A 270 31.99 11.80 10.54
N LEU A 271 32.94 11.45 11.40
CA LEU A 271 32.68 10.89 12.73
C LEU A 271 32.14 11.91 13.74
N SER A 272 32.50 13.19 13.57
CA SER A 272 32.05 14.27 14.45
C SER A 272 30.81 15.01 13.94
N HIS A 273 30.30 14.66 12.75
CA HIS A 273 29.15 15.33 12.18
C HIS A 273 27.90 15.11 13.03
N ARG A 274 27.15 16.19 13.26
CA ARG A 274 25.85 16.19 13.95
C ARG A 274 24.84 16.87 13.05
N PHE A 275 23.67 16.27 12.92
CA PHE A 275 22.54 16.83 12.19
C PHE A 275 21.81 17.87 13.02
#